data_d7880dc0872aea757ea948a3507cd759
#
_entry.id   d7880dc0872aea757ea948a3507cd759
#
_cell.length_a   1.000
_cell.length_b   1.000
_cell.length_c   1.000
_cell.angle_alpha   90.00
_cell.angle_beta   90.00
_cell.angle_gamma   90.00
#
_symmetry.space_group_name_H-M   'P 1'
#
loop_
_entity.id
_entity.type
_entity.pdbx_description
1 polymer ?
#
loop_
_entity_poly.entity_id
_entity_poly.type
_entity_poly.pdbx_seq_one_letter_code
_entity_poly.pdbx_strand_id
1 'polypeptide(L)'
;MRFSGFILAIDSFLIRKGLISLLSRIQGVRIVREFSAADTFQQYANRQDIDFLVINQSLFDQSSAVFISHPGLLERTILLKEEPATQMEIHNSIHLLEGKELITGKIKRLMDLHASSLSTSSSLELTQREKTIVRQVSLGLTNKQIAEELFLSTHTVTTHRKNISSKLGIKSVSGLTVYAIVNNIITIEEVSLKPSE
;
A
#
# COMPACT_ATOMS: atom_id res chain seq x y z
N MET A 1 23.10 -0.07 7.66
CA MET A 1 22.01 0.89 7.40
C MET A 1 21.34 0.47 6.11
N ARG A 2 20.04 0.18 6.12
CA ARG A 2 19.29 -0.23 4.93
C ARG A 2 18.86 1.03 4.16
N PHE A 3 19.02 1.01 2.85
CA PHE A 3 18.52 2.07 1.98
C PHE A 3 17.19 1.63 1.38
N SER A 4 16.22 2.54 1.35
CA SER A 4 14.97 2.33 0.60
C SER A 4 15.15 2.77 -0.85
N GLY A 5 14.88 1.86 -1.78
CA GLY A 5 15.00 2.07 -3.22
C GLY A 5 13.76 2.75 -3.79
N PHE A 6 13.94 3.91 -4.42
CA PHE A 6 12.87 4.68 -5.05
C PHE A 6 13.01 4.65 -6.57
N ILE A 7 11.88 4.43 -7.26
CA ILE A 7 11.70 4.75 -8.67
C ILE A 7 10.82 5.99 -8.79
N LEU A 8 11.17 6.88 -9.71
CA LEU A 8 10.34 8.02 -10.07
C LEU A 8 9.86 7.88 -11.51
N ALA A 9 8.55 7.77 -11.70
CA ALA A 9 7.87 7.78 -12.99
C ALA A 9 7.06 9.09 -13.11
N ILE A 10 7.68 10.14 -13.61
CA ILE A 10 7.12 11.50 -13.67
C ILE A 10 7.46 12.08 -15.05
N ASP A 11 6.44 12.46 -15.81
CA ASP A 11 6.58 13.00 -17.16
C ASP A 11 7.26 14.37 -17.19
N SER A 12 6.91 15.26 -16.24
CA SER A 12 7.52 16.58 -16.11
C SER A 12 8.99 16.50 -15.67
N PHE A 13 9.89 16.98 -16.52
CA PHE A 13 11.33 17.00 -16.25
C PHE A 13 11.67 17.82 -14.99
N LEU A 14 11.07 19.01 -14.85
CA LEU A 14 11.36 19.92 -13.72
C LEU A 14 10.90 19.31 -12.39
N ILE A 15 9.67 18.77 -12.35
CA ILE A 15 9.11 18.16 -11.16
C ILE A 15 9.95 16.93 -10.77
N ARG A 16 10.30 16.07 -11.74
CA ARG A 16 11.12 14.90 -11.52
C ARG A 16 12.49 15.27 -10.93
N LYS A 17 13.20 16.26 -11.50
CA LYS A 17 14.51 16.69 -10.99
C LYS A 17 14.41 17.39 -9.63
N GLY A 18 13.38 18.18 -9.40
CA GLY A 18 13.09 18.80 -8.10
C GLY A 18 12.89 17.74 -7.01
N LEU A 19 12.07 16.73 -7.30
CA LEU A 19 11.78 15.67 -6.35
C LEU A 19 13.02 14.77 -6.09
N ILE A 20 13.82 14.47 -7.11
CA ILE A 20 15.10 13.76 -6.94
C ILE A 20 16.01 14.55 -6.01
N SER A 21 16.17 15.86 -6.23
CA SER A 21 16.99 16.72 -5.38
C SER A 21 16.51 16.74 -3.93
N LEU A 22 15.20 16.70 -3.70
CA LEU A 22 14.61 16.66 -2.37
C LEU A 22 14.83 15.30 -1.71
N LEU A 23 14.49 14.21 -2.41
CA LEU A 23 14.60 12.84 -1.89
C LEU A 23 16.03 12.44 -1.59
N SER A 24 17.01 12.84 -2.40
CA SER A 24 18.43 12.54 -2.21
C SER A 24 19.02 13.16 -0.92
N ARG A 25 18.33 14.12 -0.31
CA ARG A 25 18.71 14.73 0.99
C ARG A 25 18.10 13.99 2.18
N ILE A 26 17.20 13.05 1.95
CA ILE A 26 16.60 12.24 3.01
C ILE A 26 17.50 11.05 3.29
N GLN A 27 17.94 10.94 4.54
CA GLN A 27 18.78 9.81 4.96
C GLN A 27 18.06 8.47 4.74
N GLY A 28 18.75 7.52 4.13
CA GLY A 28 18.21 6.19 3.85
C GLY A 28 17.44 6.09 2.51
N VAL A 29 17.31 7.17 1.74
CA VAL A 29 16.74 7.13 0.40
C VAL A 29 17.82 6.87 -0.65
N ARG A 30 17.52 5.98 -1.61
CA ARG A 30 18.33 5.73 -2.80
C ARG A 30 17.43 5.79 -4.04
N ILE A 31 17.72 6.71 -4.96
CA ILE A 31 17.06 6.74 -6.26
C ILE A 31 17.66 5.64 -7.14
N VAL A 32 16.84 4.66 -7.48
CA VAL A 32 17.25 3.50 -8.30
C VAL A 32 17.18 3.86 -9.77
N ARG A 33 16.08 4.48 -10.19
CA ARG A 33 15.87 4.89 -11.59
C ARG A 33 14.80 5.97 -11.71
N GLU A 34 14.86 6.71 -12.84
CA GLU A 34 13.86 7.70 -13.23
C GLU A 34 13.30 7.39 -14.62
N PHE A 35 12.02 7.66 -14.82
CA PHE A 35 11.28 7.45 -16.06
C PHE A 35 10.42 8.67 -16.37
N SER A 36 10.22 8.93 -17.67
CA SER A 36 9.35 10.01 -18.17
C SER A 36 8.13 9.51 -18.95
N ALA A 37 7.98 8.17 -19.10
CA ALA A 37 6.89 7.55 -19.83
C ALA A 37 6.39 6.29 -19.11
N ALA A 38 5.13 5.93 -19.35
CA ALA A 38 4.44 4.83 -18.68
C ALA A 38 5.03 3.46 -18.97
N ASP A 39 5.44 3.21 -20.20
CA ASP A 39 5.82 1.86 -20.69
C ASP A 39 7.16 1.39 -20.12
N THR A 40 7.95 2.27 -19.56
CA THR A 40 9.34 1.96 -19.21
C THR A 40 9.55 1.46 -17.79
N PHE A 41 8.61 1.72 -16.85
CA PHE A 41 8.79 1.25 -15.47
C PHE A 41 8.18 -0.13 -15.19
N GLN A 42 7.33 -0.66 -16.07
CA GLN A 42 6.62 -1.95 -15.90
C GLN A 42 7.59 -3.10 -15.60
N GLN A 43 8.71 -3.18 -16.31
CA GLN A 43 9.74 -4.18 -16.13
C GLN A 43 10.41 -4.12 -14.73
N TYR A 44 10.21 -3.02 -14.00
CA TYR A 44 10.78 -2.83 -12.66
C TYR A 44 9.77 -3.10 -11.54
N ALA A 45 8.50 -3.33 -11.86
CA ALA A 45 7.43 -3.52 -10.87
C ALA A 45 7.69 -4.66 -9.88
N ASN A 46 8.42 -5.70 -10.31
CA ASN A 46 8.72 -6.91 -9.52
C ASN A 46 10.14 -6.94 -8.92
N ARG A 47 10.94 -5.90 -9.07
CA ARG A 47 12.30 -5.91 -8.55
C ARG A 47 12.33 -5.80 -7.04
N GLN A 48 13.15 -6.63 -6.39
CA GLN A 48 13.27 -6.67 -4.93
C GLN A 48 14.09 -5.51 -4.34
N ASP A 49 14.84 -4.79 -5.19
CA ASP A 49 15.64 -3.63 -4.78
C ASP A 49 14.86 -2.30 -4.82
N ILE A 50 13.55 -2.38 -5.09
CA ILE A 50 12.63 -1.24 -5.18
C ILE A 50 11.60 -1.35 -4.08
N ASP A 51 11.64 -0.39 -3.17
CA ASP A 51 10.69 -0.29 -2.06
C ASP A 51 9.51 0.63 -2.41
N PHE A 52 9.74 1.70 -3.20
CA PHE A 52 8.71 2.69 -3.51
C PHE A 52 8.73 3.12 -4.98
N LEU A 53 7.53 3.33 -5.54
CA LEU A 53 7.29 3.99 -6.82
C LEU A 53 6.64 5.35 -6.57
N VAL A 54 7.25 6.42 -7.03
CA VAL A 54 6.62 7.75 -7.09
C VAL A 54 6.17 8.00 -8.52
N ILE A 55 4.89 8.25 -8.72
CA ILE A 55 4.29 8.40 -10.05
C ILE A 55 3.30 9.57 -10.05
N ASN A 56 3.28 10.38 -11.11
CA ASN A 56 2.26 11.41 -11.26
C ASN A 56 0.93 10.85 -11.79
N GLN A 57 -0.16 11.59 -11.61
CA GLN A 57 -1.52 11.14 -11.94
C GLN A 57 -1.63 10.70 -13.41
N SER A 58 -1.10 11.48 -14.34
CA SER A 58 -1.18 11.17 -15.78
C SER A 58 -0.57 9.80 -16.13
N LEU A 59 0.64 9.50 -15.64
CA LEU A 59 1.30 8.21 -15.87
C LEU A 59 0.63 7.06 -15.08
N PHE A 60 0.09 7.35 -13.90
CA PHE A 60 -0.66 6.38 -13.12
C PHE A 60 -1.90 5.89 -13.87
N ASP A 61 -2.69 6.81 -14.43
CA ASP A 61 -3.90 6.50 -15.21
C ASP A 61 -3.58 5.69 -16.47
N GLN A 62 -2.50 6.03 -17.17
CA GLN A 62 -2.01 5.29 -18.34
C GLN A 62 -1.48 3.89 -17.98
N SER A 63 -1.14 3.64 -16.73
CA SER A 63 -0.49 2.40 -16.27
C SER A 63 -1.42 1.48 -15.48
N SER A 64 -2.72 1.69 -15.52
CA SER A 64 -3.72 0.94 -14.73
C SER A 64 -3.57 -0.58 -14.85
N ALA A 65 -3.26 -1.10 -16.04
CA ALA A 65 -3.03 -2.53 -16.28
C ALA A 65 -1.85 -3.10 -15.47
N VAL A 66 -0.80 -2.30 -15.22
CA VAL A 66 0.35 -2.72 -14.41
C VAL A 66 -0.05 -2.91 -12.96
N PHE A 67 -0.83 -1.99 -12.40
CA PHE A 67 -1.30 -2.05 -11.02
C PHE A 67 -2.30 -3.20 -10.80
N ILE A 68 -3.12 -3.51 -11.83
CA ILE A 68 -4.00 -4.69 -11.81
C ILE A 68 -3.17 -5.98 -11.78
N SER A 69 -2.12 -6.06 -12.58
CA SER A 69 -1.25 -7.24 -12.66
C SER A 69 -0.33 -7.39 -11.42
N HIS A 70 0.00 -6.28 -10.77
CA HIS A 70 0.93 -6.22 -9.63
C HIS A 70 0.31 -5.48 -8.43
N PRO A 71 -0.69 -6.04 -7.77
CA PRO A 71 -1.44 -5.33 -6.72
C PRO A 71 -0.57 -4.88 -5.53
N GLY A 72 0.51 -5.61 -5.20
CA GLY A 72 1.46 -5.19 -4.18
C GLY A 72 2.29 -3.95 -4.55
N LEU A 73 2.30 -3.55 -5.82
CA LEU A 73 2.94 -2.31 -6.25
C LEU A 73 2.14 -1.08 -5.79
N LEU A 74 0.81 -1.17 -5.77
CA LEU A 74 -0.06 -0.06 -5.36
C LEU A 74 0.20 0.37 -3.91
N GLU A 75 0.45 -0.57 -3.00
CA GLU A 75 0.75 -0.30 -1.60
C GLU A 75 2.08 0.46 -1.42
N ARG A 76 3.00 0.30 -2.37
CA ARG A 76 4.31 0.94 -2.41
C ARG A 76 4.35 2.16 -3.34
N THR A 77 3.20 2.53 -3.90
CA THR A 77 3.09 3.66 -4.82
C THR A 77 2.75 4.93 -4.05
N ILE A 78 3.50 5.98 -4.35
CA ILE A 78 3.27 7.34 -3.87
C ILE A 78 2.77 8.16 -5.05
N LEU A 79 1.52 8.59 -4.99
CA LEU A 79 0.90 9.37 -6.05
C LEU A 79 1.25 10.85 -5.91
N LEU A 80 1.86 11.42 -6.94
CA LEU A 80 2.12 12.84 -7.04
C LEU A 80 0.93 13.53 -7.71
N LYS A 81 0.27 14.43 -6.98
CA LYS A 81 -0.92 15.16 -7.41
C LYS A 81 -0.61 16.64 -7.61
N GLU A 82 -1.23 17.23 -8.61
CA GLU A 82 -1.11 18.66 -8.91
C GLU A 82 -2.13 19.50 -8.14
N GLU A 83 -3.32 18.94 -7.91
CA GLU A 83 -4.40 19.59 -7.19
C GLU A 83 -4.29 19.41 -5.67
N PRO A 84 -4.78 20.39 -4.87
CA PRO A 84 -4.83 20.26 -3.42
C PRO A 84 -5.73 19.10 -2.99
N ALA A 85 -5.43 18.57 -1.81
CA ALA A 85 -6.13 17.43 -1.21
C ALA A 85 -7.64 17.62 -1.18
N THR A 86 -8.38 16.75 -1.85
CA THR A 86 -9.82 16.56 -1.65
C THR A 86 -10.06 15.43 -0.64
N GLN A 87 -11.22 15.41 0.01
CA GLN A 87 -11.54 14.53 1.16
C GLN A 87 -11.38 13.01 0.92
N MET A 88 -11.11 12.56 -0.31
CA MET A 88 -10.91 11.15 -0.69
C MET A 88 -9.47 10.89 -1.11
N GLU A 89 -8.53 10.93 -0.16
CA GLU A 89 -7.12 10.75 -0.47
C GLU A 89 -6.69 9.28 -0.42
N ILE A 90 -5.93 8.88 -1.46
CA ILE A 90 -5.08 7.69 -1.39
C ILE A 90 -4.04 7.97 -0.28
N HIS A 91 -3.91 7.10 0.69
CA HIS A 91 -3.09 7.27 1.91
C HIS A 91 -1.61 7.64 1.62
N ASN A 92 -1.11 7.37 0.41
CA ASN A 92 0.25 7.66 -0.01
C ASN A 92 0.25 8.69 -1.14
N SER A 93 -0.12 9.93 -0.84
CA SER A 93 -0.06 11.02 -1.83
C SER A 93 0.79 12.19 -1.37
N ILE A 94 1.47 12.80 -2.34
CA ILE A 94 2.20 14.06 -2.22
C ILE A 94 1.56 15.07 -3.18
N HIS A 95 1.31 16.29 -2.70
CA HIS A 95 0.81 17.37 -3.54
C HIS A 95 1.94 18.33 -3.89
N LEU A 96 1.96 18.84 -5.13
CA LEU A 96 3.01 19.73 -5.60
C LEU A 96 3.10 21.04 -4.79
N LEU A 97 1.99 21.46 -4.18
CA LEU A 97 1.92 22.69 -3.36
C LEU A 97 2.33 22.47 -1.90
N GLU A 98 2.66 21.22 -1.51
CA GLU A 98 3.12 20.95 -0.14
C GLU A 98 4.54 21.48 0.09
N GLY A 99 4.76 22.02 1.29
CA GLY A 99 6.08 22.46 1.72
C GLY A 99 7.07 21.30 1.90
N LYS A 100 8.35 21.60 1.77
CA LYS A 100 9.45 20.61 1.86
C LYS A 100 9.38 19.75 3.13
N GLU A 101 9.08 20.37 4.26
CA GLU A 101 9.02 19.70 5.58
C GLU A 101 7.92 18.65 5.60
N LEU A 102 6.75 18.97 5.04
CA LEU A 102 5.61 18.08 4.98
C LEU A 102 5.90 16.88 4.06
N ILE A 103 6.43 17.13 2.86
CA ILE A 103 6.83 16.06 1.92
C ILE A 103 7.87 15.15 2.57
N THR A 104 8.90 15.72 3.18
CA THR A 104 9.96 14.95 3.85
C THR A 104 9.40 14.10 5.00
N GLY A 105 8.48 14.66 5.78
CA GLY A 105 7.80 13.95 6.89
C GLY A 105 6.96 12.78 6.39
N LYS A 106 6.18 12.97 5.32
CA LYS A 106 5.40 11.90 4.67
C LYS A 106 6.30 10.76 4.18
N ILE A 107 7.38 11.07 3.47
CA ILE A 107 8.32 10.07 2.95
C ILE A 107 8.97 9.28 4.09
N LYS A 108 9.48 9.95 5.13
CA LYS A 108 10.08 9.26 6.28
C LYS A 108 9.09 8.32 6.96
N ARG A 109 7.85 8.79 7.20
CA ARG A 109 6.80 7.96 7.79
C ARG A 109 6.50 6.71 6.95
N LEU A 110 6.44 6.85 5.62
CA LEU A 110 6.22 5.71 4.73
C LEU A 110 7.40 4.73 4.77
N MET A 111 8.64 5.23 4.82
CA MET A 111 9.82 4.38 4.96
C MET A 111 9.81 3.61 6.29
N ASP A 112 9.43 4.26 7.40
CA ASP A 112 9.37 3.63 8.72
C ASP A 112 8.27 2.55 8.77
N LEU A 113 7.10 2.82 8.20
CA LEU A 113 6.01 1.85 8.08
C LEU A 113 6.43 0.65 7.23
N HIS A 114 7.11 0.89 6.11
CA HIS A 114 7.60 -0.17 5.23
C HIS A 114 8.72 -0.99 5.91
N ALA A 115 9.65 -0.35 6.60
CA ALA A 115 10.70 -1.03 7.35
C ALA A 115 10.11 -1.90 8.47
N SER A 116 9.09 -1.43 9.17
CA SER A 116 8.36 -2.19 10.17
C SER A 116 7.63 -3.40 9.56
N SER A 117 7.02 -3.25 8.39
CA SER A 117 6.36 -4.36 7.69
C SER A 117 7.34 -5.42 7.18
N LEU A 118 8.55 -5.03 6.80
CA LEU A 118 9.61 -5.95 6.36
C LEU A 118 10.28 -6.69 7.54
N SER A 119 10.40 -6.04 8.69
CA SER A 119 10.90 -6.71 9.91
C SER A 119 9.87 -7.69 10.49
N THR A 120 8.58 -7.48 10.21
CA THR A 120 7.48 -8.42 10.55
C THR A 120 7.26 -9.49 9.48
N SER A 121 7.72 -9.31 8.23
CA SER A 121 7.60 -10.34 7.19
C SER A 121 8.55 -11.54 7.37
N SER A 122 9.45 -11.51 8.36
CA SER A 122 10.13 -12.70 8.89
C SER A 122 9.30 -13.42 9.97
N SER A 123 8.20 -12.86 10.45
CA SER A 123 7.23 -13.52 11.31
C SER A 123 5.98 -13.89 10.50
N LEU A 124 5.46 -15.07 10.71
CA LEU A 124 4.16 -15.56 10.19
C LEU A 124 2.98 -14.73 10.74
N GLU A 125 3.25 -13.64 11.46
CA GLU A 125 2.25 -12.79 12.09
C GLU A 125 1.63 -11.78 11.11
N LEU A 126 0.31 -11.61 11.26
CA LEU A 126 -0.44 -10.61 10.50
C LEU A 126 -0.14 -9.20 10.99
N THR A 127 0.02 -8.26 10.06
CA THR A 127 0.06 -6.82 10.38
C THR A 127 -1.24 -6.36 11.03
N GLN A 128 -1.25 -5.21 11.70
CA GLN A 128 -2.48 -4.66 12.29
C GLN A 128 -3.59 -4.46 11.25
N ARG A 129 -3.22 -4.05 10.02
CA ARG A 129 -4.18 -3.89 8.91
C ARG A 129 -4.76 -5.22 8.46
N GLU A 130 -3.94 -6.25 8.37
CA GLU A 130 -4.37 -7.61 8.03
C GLU A 130 -5.25 -8.19 9.14
N LYS A 131 -4.92 -7.96 10.43
CA LYS A 131 -5.76 -8.35 11.57
C LYS A 131 -7.15 -7.70 11.51
N THR A 132 -7.20 -6.40 11.16
CA THR A 132 -8.48 -5.69 10.97
C THR A 132 -9.30 -6.32 9.86
N ILE A 133 -8.70 -6.65 8.72
CA ILE A 133 -9.39 -7.28 7.60
C ILE A 133 -9.84 -8.71 7.95
N VAL A 134 -8.99 -9.50 8.62
CA VAL A 134 -9.36 -10.83 9.13
C VAL A 134 -10.56 -10.73 10.06
N ARG A 135 -10.59 -9.76 10.99
CA ARG A 135 -11.73 -9.51 11.87
C ARG A 135 -13.02 -9.30 11.07
N GLN A 136 -13.01 -8.39 10.10
CA GLN A 136 -14.20 -8.06 9.31
C GLN A 136 -14.67 -9.22 8.42
N VAL A 137 -13.72 -9.95 7.79
CA VAL A 137 -14.04 -11.16 7.02
C VAL A 137 -14.68 -12.22 7.92
N SER A 138 -14.15 -12.41 9.13
CA SER A 138 -14.66 -13.39 10.09
C SER A 138 -16.04 -13.01 10.63
N LEU A 139 -16.34 -11.71 10.69
CA LEU A 139 -17.68 -11.19 10.99
C LEU A 139 -18.63 -11.25 9.79
N GLY A 140 -18.20 -11.80 8.65
CA GLY A 140 -19.02 -12.05 7.47
C GLY A 140 -19.21 -10.83 6.55
N LEU A 141 -18.42 -9.77 6.68
CA LEU A 141 -18.51 -8.61 5.78
C LEU A 141 -18.01 -8.99 4.38
N THR A 142 -18.69 -8.45 3.38
CA THR A 142 -18.27 -8.56 1.97
C THR A 142 -17.07 -7.65 1.69
N ASN A 143 -16.32 -7.91 0.64
CA ASN A 143 -15.20 -7.05 0.24
C ASN A 143 -15.63 -5.59 0.02
N LYS A 144 -16.85 -5.36 -0.44
CA LYS A 144 -17.43 -4.03 -0.66
C LYS A 144 -17.63 -3.31 0.68
N GLN A 145 -18.26 -3.95 1.64
CA GLN A 145 -18.50 -3.41 2.99
C GLN A 145 -17.17 -3.12 3.71
N ILE A 146 -16.21 -4.04 3.62
CA ILE A 146 -14.86 -3.86 4.19
C ILE A 146 -14.17 -2.65 3.55
N ALA A 147 -14.30 -2.49 2.24
CA ALA A 147 -13.72 -1.37 1.51
C ALA A 147 -14.33 -0.04 1.96
N GLU A 148 -15.65 0.02 2.13
CA GLU A 148 -16.38 1.19 2.63
C GLU A 148 -15.97 1.55 4.06
N GLU A 149 -15.98 0.58 4.99
CA GLU A 149 -15.60 0.82 6.39
C GLU A 149 -14.13 1.23 6.58
N LEU A 150 -13.24 0.69 5.76
CA LEU A 150 -11.81 0.95 5.88
C LEU A 150 -11.30 2.06 4.95
N PHE A 151 -12.20 2.70 4.21
CA PHE A 151 -11.87 3.73 3.20
C PHE A 151 -10.84 3.23 2.19
N LEU A 152 -11.05 2.02 1.65
CA LEU A 152 -10.23 1.37 0.65
C LEU A 152 -11.00 1.11 -0.63
N SER A 153 -10.31 0.73 -1.70
CA SER A 153 -10.95 0.11 -2.85
C SER A 153 -11.26 -1.37 -2.57
N THR A 154 -12.30 -1.91 -3.20
CA THR A 154 -12.62 -3.35 -3.14
C THR A 154 -11.45 -4.21 -3.65
N HIS A 155 -10.69 -3.68 -4.60
CA HIS A 155 -9.49 -4.32 -5.13
C HIS A 155 -8.37 -4.41 -4.07
N THR A 156 -8.16 -3.33 -3.31
CA THR A 156 -7.19 -3.29 -2.20
C THR A 156 -7.54 -4.33 -1.13
N VAL A 157 -8.83 -4.45 -0.77
CA VAL A 157 -9.31 -5.47 0.18
C VAL A 157 -9.04 -6.88 -0.36
N THR A 158 -9.32 -7.12 -1.64
CA THR A 158 -9.06 -8.42 -2.28
C THR A 158 -7.57 -8.78 -2.24
N THR A 159 -6.69 -7.81 -2.45
CA THR A 159 -5.24 -7.98 -2.36
C THR A 159 -4.79 -8.34 -0.94
N HIS A 160 -5.28 -7.60 0.07
CA HIS A 160 -4.99 -7.94 1.46
C HIS A 160 -5.45 -9.36 1.81
N ARG A 161 -6.66 -9.77 1.40
CA ARG A 161 -7.15 -11.15 1.63
C ARG A 161 -6.26 -12.21 0.97
N LYS A 162 -5.76 -11.95 -0.24
CA LYS A 162 -4.82 -12.84 -0.93
C LYS A 162 -3.50 -12.97 -0.15
N ASN A 163 -2.96 -11.84 0.34
CA ASN A 163 -1.73 -11.81 1.13
C ASN A 163 -1.91 -12.54 2.48
N ILE A 164 -3.02 -12.30 3.18
CA ILE A 164 -3.39 -13.00 4.41
C ILE A 164 -3.47 -14.51 4.15
N SER A 165 -4.17 -14.91 3.09
CA SER A 165 -4.29 -16.32 2.71
C SER A 165 -2.93 -16.97 2.41
N SER A 166 -2.03 -16.25 1.76
CA SER A 166 -0.66 -16.71 1.50
C SER A 166 0.17 -16.83 2.77
N LYS A 167 0.08 -15.86 3.69
CA LYS A 167 0.82 -15.87 4.97
C LYS A 167 0.37 -16.98 5.89
N LEU A 168 -0.94 -17.20 5.99
CA LEU A 168 -1.53 -18.17 6.93
C LEU A 168 -1.68 -19.58 6.35
N GLY A 169 -1.59 -19.73 5.03
CA GLY A 169 -1.94 -20.98 4.34
C GLY A 169 -3.44 -21.31 4.36
N ILE A 170 -4.30 -20.36 4.80
CA ILE A 170 -5.73 -20.53 4.98
C ILE A 170 -6.49 -19.88 3.81
N LYS A 171 -7.28 -20.69 3.08
CA LYS A 171 -8.03 -20.22 1.90
C LYS A 171 -9.53 -20.02 2.14
N SER A 172 -10.09 -20.64 3.17
CA SER A 172 -11.54 -20.56 3.46
C SER A 172 -11.86 -19.48 4.49
N VAL A 173 -13.04 -18.87 4.37
CA VAL A 173 -13.55 -17.89 5.36
C VAL A 173 -13.69 -18.54 6.73
N SER A 174 -14.23 -19.76 6.79
CA SER A 174 -14.36 -20.53 8.04
C SER A 174 -13.01 -20.76 8.72
N GLY A 175 -11.97 -21.09 7.95
CA GLY A 175 -10.60 -21.24 8.47
C GLY A 175 -10.05 -19.92 9.02
N LEU A 176 -10.32 -18.80 8.35
CA LEU A 176 -9.94 -17.47 8.85
C LEU A 176 -10.69 -17.12 10.14
N THR A 177 -11.98 -17.47 10.24
CA THR A 177 -12.77 -17.27 11.47
C THR A 177 -12.21 -18.06 12.65
N VAL A 178 -11.88 -19.33 12.44
CA VAL A 178 -11.23 -20.15 13.49
C VAL A 178 -9.89 -19.56 13.90
N TYR A 179 -9.06 -19.16 12.94
CA TYR A 179 -7.80 -18.47 13.20
C TYR A 179 -7.99 -17.19 14.04
N ALA A 180 -8.99 -16.38 13.68
CA ALA A 180 -9.30 -15.12 14.36
C ALA A 180 -9.72 -15.33 15.82
N ILE A 181 -10.50 -16.38 16.10
CA ILE A 181 -10.91 -16.75 17.47
C ILE A 181 -9.69 -17.24 18.28
N VAL A 182 -8.91 -18.16 17.74
CA VAL A 182 -7.73 -18.74 18.44
C VAL A 182 -6.68 -17.66 18.76
N ASN A 183 -6.55 -16.63 17.89
CA ASN A 183 -5.59 -15.56 18.09
C ASN A 183 -6.20 -14.30 18.77
N ASN A 184 -7.38 -14.42 19.38
CA ASN A 184 -8.08 -13.34 20.09
C ASN A 184 -8.30 -12.06 19.23
N ILE A 185 -8.47 -12.22 17.92
CA ILE A 185 -8.81 -11.12 17.00
C ILE A 185 -10.31 -10.83 17.08
N ILE A 186 -11.13 -11.86 17.31
CA ILE A 186 -12.57 -11.80 17.58
C ILE A 186 -12.94 -12.77 18.71
N THR A 187 -14.10 -12.55 19.34
CA THR A 187 -14.68 -13.48 20.30
C THR A 187 -15.75 -14.35 19.65
N ILE A 188 -16.10 -15.48 20.31
CA ILE A 188 -17.17 -16.38 19.83
C ILE A 188 -18.52 -15.66 19.85
N GLU A 189 -18.76 -14.80 20.87
CA GLU A 189 -19.99 -14.02 20.97
C GLU A 189 -20.17 -13.07 19.78
N GLU A 190 -19.09 -12.43 19.30
CA GLU A 190 -19.13 -11.53 18.14
C GLU A 190 -19.54 -12.24 16.85
N VAL A 191 -19.20 -13.52 16.70
CA VAL A 191 -19.59 -14.34 15.54
C VAL A 191 -21.04 -14.77 15.64
N SER A 192 -21.54 -15.04 16.87
CA SER A 192 -22.90 -15.58 17.12
C SER A 192 -23.99 -14.50 17.06
N LEU A 193 -23.65 -13.21 17.15
CA LEU A 193 -24.61 -12.11 17.21
C LEU A 193 -25.11 -11.64 15.83
N LYS A 194 -24.78 -12.31 14.71
CA LYS A 194 -25.39 -11.98 13.42
C LYS A 194 -26.66 -12.79 13.21
N PRO A 195 -27.84 -12.11 13.04
CA PRO A 195 -29.02 -12.78 12.55
C PRO A 195 -28.74 -13.29 11.12
N SER A 196 -29.09 -14.54 10.87
CA SER A 196 -29.16 -15.13 9.53
C SER A 196 -30.20 -14.35 8.73
N GLU A 197 -29.80 -13.54 7.71
CA GLU A 197 -30.65 -13.13 6.62
C GLU A 197 -30.46 -14.07 5.45
#